data_6a511a7ef488214d35121f86d98be886
#
_entry.id   6a511a7ef488214d35121f86d98be886
#
_cell.length_a   1.000
_cell.length_b   1.000
_cell.length_c   1.000
_cell.angle_alpha   90.00
_cell.angle_beta   90.00
_cell.angle_gamma   90.00
#
_symmetry.space_group_name_H-M   'P 1'
#
loop_
_entity.id
_entity.type
_entity.pdbx_description
1 polymer ?
#
loop_
_entity_poly.entity_id
_entity_poly.type
_entity_poly.pdbx_seq_one_letter_code
_entity_poly.pdbx_strand_id
1 'polypeptide(L)'
;TAVGTEGRSVPRDAPTILNAALLTRLFHDGREHSLENQVWGPLLAHNEMANPAPGYLIKKIKSIPDYDNLFEEAYGTGPSIDTLSRAFAAYQYALISGNSAFDRWYYGGDRSAISSDAKKGFKLFTGKASCVTCHTVGEDYTLFTDEQLHNTGIGFDASMYVEPERKKVILAPGLEIEVDTTTYKDNSAFTITDNQLKINSSPDYETQSSL
;
A
#
# COMPACT_ATOMS: atom_id res chain seq x y z
N THR A 1 4.09 -10.12 -3.11
CA THR A 1 3.41 -10.38 -1.83
C THR A 1 4.31 -9.93 -0.69
N ALA A 2 3.80 -9.08 0.19
CA ALA A 2 4.53 -8.67 1.38
C ALA A 2 4.59 -9.84 2.40
N VAL A 3 5.68 -9.91 3.13
CA VAL A 3 5.97 -10.97 4.09
C VAL A 3 6.23 -10.36 5.46
N GLY A 4 5.49 -10.79 6.44
CA GLY A 4 5.61 -10.35 7.82
C GLY A 4 6.36 -11.31 8.72
N THR A 5 6.13 -11.17 10.01
CA THR A 5 6.72 -11.98 11.06
C THR A 5 6.49 -13.48 10.81
N GLU A 6 7.51 -14.28 11.09
CA GLU A 6 7.49 -15.75 10.96
C GLU A 6 7.21 -16.25 9.53
N GLY A 7 7.47 -15.43 8.51
CA GLY A 7 7.23 -15.78 7.11
C GLY A 7 5.75 -15.77 6.72
N ARG A 8 4.87 -15.20 7.54
CA ARG A 8 3.46 -15.04 7.21
C ARG A 8 3.29 -14.04 6.07
N SER A 9 2.40 -14.33 5.15
CA SER A 9 2.10 -13.45 4.04
C SER A 9 0.86 -12.61 4.32
N VAL A 10 0.77 -11.47 3.64
CA VAL A 10 -0.43 -10.63 3.64
C VAL A 10 -1.20 -10.81 2.33
N PRO A 11 -2.53 -10.66 2.34
CA PRO A 11 -3.37 -10.93 1.18
C PRO A 11 -3.16 -9.93 0.03
N ARG A 12 -2.63 -8.75 0.32
CA ARG A 12 -2.36 -7.69 -0.67
C ARG A 12 -0.93 -7.22 -0.56
N ASP A 13 -0.35 -6.77 -1.67
CA ASP A 13 0.97 -6.14 -1.65
C ASP A 13 0.93 -4.79 -0.92
N ALA A 14 2.03 -4.45 -0.26
CA ALA A 14 2.16 -3.16 0.39
C ALA A 14 2.34 -2.07 -0.68
N PRO A 15 1.53 -0.99 -0.68
CA PRO A 15 1.74 0.15 -1.56
C PRO A 15 3.01 0.91 -1.17
N THR A 16 3.49 1.75 -2.08
CA THR A 16 4.59 2.68 -1.78
C THR A 16 4.17 3.69 -0.71
N ILE A 17 5.13 4.12 0.12
CA ILE A 17 4.94 5.26 1.02
C ILE A 17 5.34 6.60 0.40
N LEU A 18 5.94 6.59 -0.80
CA LEU A 18 6.23 7.82 -1.54
C LEU A 18 4.92 8.46 -1.98
N ASN A 19 4.78 9.75 -1.75
CA ASN A 19 3.59 10.54 -2.03
C ASN A 19 2.30 10.08 -1.29
N ALA A 20 2.40 9.17 -0.32
CA ALA A 20 1.25 8.73 0.47
C ALA A 20 0.53 9.90 1.17
N ALA A 21 1.25 10.97 1.47
CA ALA A 21 0.70 12.21 2.04
C ALA A 21 -0.31 12.93 1.13
N LEU A 22 -0.32 12.63 -0.17
CA LEU A 22 -1.21 13.24 -1.16
C LEU A 22 -2.46 12.38 -1.43
N LEU A 23 -2.54 11.17 -0.84
CA LEU A 23 -3.65 10.25 -0.99
C LEU A 23 -4.70 10.49 0.10
N THR A 24 -5.97 10.35 -0.26
CA THR A 24 -7.10 10.40 0.67
C THR A 24 -7.51 9.02 1.15
N ARG A 25 -7.02 7.98 0.48
CA ARG A 25 -7.24 6.57 0.83
C ARG A 25 -5.92 5.83 0.92
N LEU A 26 -5.72 5.14 2.02
CA LEU A 26 -4.49 4.44 2.35
C LEU A 26 -4.74 2.94 2.42
N PHE A 27 -3.67 2.16 2.39
CA PHE A 27 -3.66 0.74 2.06
C PHE A 27 -4.09 0.46 0.61
N HIS A 28 -3.97 -0.79 0.21
CA HIS A 28 -4.31 -1.21 -1.15
C HIS A 28 -5.84 -1.26 -1.38
N ASP A 29 -6.61 -1.33 -0.30
CA ASP A 29 -8.07 -1.40 -0.30
C ASP A 29 -8.76 -0.11 0.18
N GLY A 30 -8.00 0.94 0.44
CA GLY A 30 -8.55 2.25 0.79
C GLY A 30 -9.27 2.32 2.15
N ARG A 31 -8.99 1.36 3.07
CA ARG A 31 -9.70 1.26 4.36
C ARG A 31 -9.32 2.31 5.39
N GLU A 32 -8.21 3.03 5.17
CA GLU A 32 -7.76 4.11 6.05
C GLU A 32 -7.68 5.45 5.32
N HIS A 33 -7.86 6.54 6.08
CA HIS A 33 -7.95 7.90 5.54
C HIS A 33 -6.96 8.88 6.21
N SER A 34 -6.17 8.42 7.18
CA SER A 34 -5.10 9.22 7.77
C SER A 34 -3.85 8.39 7.99
N LEU A 35 -2.70 9.01 7.80
CA LEU A 35 -1.41 8.36 8.02
C LEU A 35 -1.20 8.01 9.49
N GLU A 36 -1.76 8.82 10.42
CA GLU A 36 -1.68 8.60 11.85
C GLU A 36 -2.41 7.34 12.29
N ASN A 37 -3.54 7.02 11.66
CA ASN A 37 -4.29 5.80 11.96
C ASN A 37 -3.70 4.60 11.21
N GLN A 38 -3.27 4.79 9.98
CA GLN A 38 -2.76 3.75 9.10
C GLN A 38 -1.62 2.95 9.73
N VAL A 39 -0.73 3.62 10.46
CA VAL A 39 0.46 2.99 11.05
C VAL A 39 0.12 1.83 12.00
N TRP A 40 -1.02 1.85 12.67
CA TRP A 40 -1.41 0.82 13.62
C TRP A 40 -1.80 -0.51 12.96
N GLY A 41 -2.23 -0.48 11.70
CA GLY A 41 -2.50 -1.68 10.93
C GLY A 41 -1.26 -2.60 10.87
N PRO A 42 -0.19 -2.21 10.17
CA PRO A 42 1.02 -3.02 10.03
C PRO A 42 1.70 -3.32 11.36
N LEU A 43 1.70 -2.38 12.31
CA LEU A 43 2.33 -2.56 13.61
C LEU A 43 1.69 -3.69 14.42
N LEU A 44 0.36 -3.87 14.35
CA LEU A 44 -0.39 -4.79 15.20
C LEU A 44 -0.83 -6.06 14.48
N ALA A 45 -0.97 -6.03 13.16
CA ALA A 45 -1.43 -7.19 12.40
C ALA A 45 -0.52 -8.41 12.63
N HIS A 46 -1.12 -9.55 13.00
CA HIS A 46 -0.40 -10.77 13.36
C HIS A 46 0.41 -11.35 12.19
N ASN A 47 0.01 -11.06 10.96
CA ASN A 47 0.69 -11.47 9.74
C ASN A 47 1.62 -10.39 9.15
N GLU A 48 1.85 -9.30 9.87
CA GLU A 48 2.81 -8.25 9.54
C GLU A 48 3.85 -8.12 10.66
N MET A 49 3.80 -7.09 11.51
CA MET A 49 4.78 -6.90 12.59
C MET A 49 4.40 -7.59 13.92
N ALA A 50 3.16 -8.01 14.07
CA ALA A 50 2.64 -8.83 15.17
C ALA A 50 2.95 -8.30 16.59
N ASN A 51 3.00 -6.98 16.77
CA ASN A 51 3.14 -6.46 18.13
C ASN A 51 1.85 -6.70 18.92
N PRO A 52 1.93 -7.11 20.20
CA PRO A 52 0.76 -7.56 20.95
C PRO A 52 -0.22 -6.44 21.30
N ALA A 53 0.25 -5.19 21.39
CA ALA A 53 -0.59 -4.04 21.73
C ALA A 53 0.16 -2.71 21.52
N PRO A 54 -0.54 -1.58 21.32
CA PRO A 54 0.09 -0.25 21.25
C PRO A 54 0.93 0.09 22.50
N GLY A 55 0.45 -0.26 23.70
CA GLY A 55 1.17 -0.03 24.93
C GLY A 55 2.51 -0.77 25.04
N TYR A 56 2.62 -1.93 24.38
CA TYR A 56 3.89 -2.65 24.26
C TYR A 56 4.92 -1.84 23.46
N LEU A 57 4.52 -1.30 22.34
CA LEU A 57 5.38 -0.46 21.49
C LEU A 57 5.83 0.79 22.23
N ILE A 58 4.91 1.48 22.91
CA ILE A 58 5.23 2.67 23.70
C ILE A 58 6.24 2.34 24.79
N LYS A 59 6.04 1.23 25.51
CA LYS A 59 7.00 0.76 26.53
C LYS A 59 8.36 0.46 25.93
N LYS A 60 8.37 -0.19 24.75
CA LYS A 60 9.60 -0.51 24.01
C LYS A 60 10.34 0.76 23.62
N ILE A 61 9.67 1.75 23.01
CA ILE A 61 10.29 3.03 22.64
C ILE A 61 10.89 3.72 23.88
N LYS A 62 10.15 3.79 24.99
CA LYS A 62 10.63 4.38 26.26
C LYS A 62 11.84 3.64 26.86
N SER A 63 12.12 2.43 26.44
CA SER A 63 13.28 1.66 26.93
C SER A 63 14.51 1.76 26.04
N ILE A 64 14.45 2.47 24.93
CA ILE A 64 15.55 2.65 23.99
C ILE A 64 16.17 4.03 24.19
N PRO A 65 17.42 4.12 24.68
CA PRO A 65 18.06 5.41 24.99
C PRO A 65 18.13 6.39 23.83
N ASP A 66 18.19 5.89 22.59
CA ASP A 66 18.23 6.74 21.38
C ASP A 66 16.97 7.58 21.19
N TYR A 67 15.88 7.25 21.89
CA TYR A 67 14.62 8.03 21.88
C TYR A 67 14.46 8.96 23.08
N ASP A 68 15.44 9.00 24.01
CA ASP A 68 15.35 9.84 25.19
C ASP A 68 15.19 11.32 24.81
N ASN A 69 14.16 11.95 25.33
CA ASN A 69 13.76 13.35 25.12
C ASN A 69 13.32 13.72 23.68
N LEU A 70 13.46 12.86 22.68
CA LEU A 70 13.09 13.20 21.29
C LEU A 70 11.59 13.50 21.13
N PHE A 71 10.74 12.76 21.83
CA PHE A 71 9.30 13.00 21.79
C PHE A 71 8.90 14.27 22.55
N GLU A 72 9.54 14.54 23.68
CA GLU A 72 9.34 15.76 24.46
C GLU A 72 9.77 17.00 23.67
N GLU A 73 10.89 16.94 22.97
CA GLU A 73 11.36 18.03 22.10
C GLU A 73 10.44 18.27 20.90
N ALA A 74 9.96 17.19 20.26
CA ALA A 74 9.14 17.29 19.05
C ALA A 74 7.66 17.64 19.35
N TYR A 75 7.12 17.13 20.47
CA TYR A 75 5.67 17.16 20.75
C TYR A 75 5.31 17.76 22.10
N GLY A 76 6.29 18.15 22.92
CA GLY A 76 6.05 18.68 24.27
C GLY A 76 5.62 17.63 25.30
N THR A 77 5.59 16.35 24.92
CA THR A 77 5.21 15.23 25.78
C THR A 77 5.88 13.95 25.31
N GLY A 78 6.05 12.98 26.22
CA GLY A 78 6.72 11.71 25.91
C GLY A 78 5.96 10.79 24.97
N PRO A 79 6.56 9.60 24.68
CA PRO A 79 5.96 8.61 23.80
C PRO A 79 4.57 8.17 24.27
N SER A 80 3.59 8.30 23.39
CA SER A 80 2.19 7.92 23.54
C SER A 80 1.64 7.38 22.22
N ILE A 81 0.40 6.92 22.19
CA ILE A 81 -0.26 6.52 20.94
C ILE A 81 -0.29 7.71 19.98
N ASP A 82 -0.72 8.86 20.43
CA ASP A 82 -0.80 10.08 19.60
C ASP A 82 0.56 10.49 19.05
N THR A 83 1.56 10.67 19.93
CA THR A 83 2.88 11.16 19.49
C THR A 83 3.60 10.16 18.58
N LEU A 84 3.43 8.85 18.80
CA LEU A 84 4.00 7.83 17.93
C LEU A 84 3.31 7.83 16.55
N SER A 85 1.98 7.90 16.50
CA SER A 85 1.23 8.04 15.25
C SER A 85 1.70 9.25 14.45
N ARG A 86 1.81 10.41 15.10
CA ARG A 86 2.27 11.66 14.49
C ARG A 86 3.72 11.57 14.00
N ALA A 87 4.60 10.87 14.71
CA ALA A 87 5.99 10.70 14.29
C ALA A 87 6.08 9.88 13.00
N PHE A 88 5.34 8.76 12.90
CA PHE A 88 5.27 7.98 11.67
C PHE A 88 4.65 8.77 10.51
N ALA A 89 3.56 9.47 10.77
CA ALA A 89 2.91 10.31 9.77
C ALA A 89 3.84 11.44 9.29
N ALA A 90 4.53 12.13 10.20
CA ALA A 90 5.47 13.19 9.85
C ALA A 90 6.59 12.71 8.93
N TYR A 91 7.12 11.51 9.17
CA TYR A 91 8.09 10.89 8.26
C TYR A 91 7.50 10.68 6.87
N GLN A 92 6.30 10.12 6.78
CA GLN A 92 5.63 9.90 5.50
C GLN A 92 5.25 11.20 4.79
N TYR A 93 4.83 12.24 5.52
CA TYR A 93 4.59 13.58 4.96
C TYR A 93 5.84 14.20 4.32
N ALA A 94 7.04 13.84 4.81
CA ALA A 94 8.29 14.31 4.23
C ALA A 94 8.71 13.54 2.96
N LEU A 95 8.08 12.39 2.67
CA LEU A 95 8.42 11.53 1.53
C LEU A 95 7.66 11.95 0.25
N ILE A 96 7.85 13.20 -0.15
CA ILE A 96 7.28 13.71 -1.40
C ILE A 96 8.30 13.54 -2.53
N SER A 97 7.88 12.90 -3.61
CA SER A 97 8.64 12.70 -4.84
C SER A 97 7.92 13.35 -6.00
N GLY A 98 8.61 14.23 -6.68
CA GLY A 98 8.11 14.95 -7.85
C GLY A 98 9.23 15.19 -8.87
N ASN A 99 8.98 16.10 -9.82
CA ASN A 99 9.92 16.46 -10.88
C ASN A 99 10.32 15.28 -11.78
N SER A 100 9.39 14.35 -12.00
CA SER A 100 9.58 13.26 -12.97
C SER A 100 9.75 13.80 -14.39
N ALA A 101 10.15 12.96 -15.34
CA ALA A 101 10.18 13.34 -16.74
C ALA A 101 8.79 13.77 -17.24
N PHE A 102 7.72 13.16 -16.73
CA PHE A 102 6.34 13.54 -17.02
C PHE A 102 6.03 14.93 -16.48
N ASP A 103 6.37 15.22 -15.22
CA ASP A 103 6.10 16.52 -14.57
C ASP A 103 6.79 17.66 -15.34
N ARG A 104 8.06 17.48 -15.68
CA ARG A 104 8.81 18.47 -16.45
C ARG A 104 8.19 18.73 -17.83
N TRP A 105 7.71 17.67 -18.48
CA TRP A 105 7.08 17.79 -19.78
C TRP A 105 5.69 18.43 -19.70
N TYR A 106 4.83 17.89 -18.83
CA TYR A 106 3.41 18.23 -18.82
C TYR A 106 3.14 19.56 -18.12
N TYR A 107 3.74 19.75 -16.95
CA TYR A 107 3.56 20.95 -16.13
C TYR A 107 4.70 21.97 -16.33
N GLY A 108 5.92 21.49 -16.49
CA GLY A 108 7.12 22.33 -16.55
C GLY A 108 7.45 22.89 -17.94
N GLY A 109 6.73 22.50 -18.99
CA GLY A 109 6.93 23.00 -20.37
C GLY A 109 8.19 22.47 -21.08
N ASP A 110 8.96 21.57 -20.48
CA ASP A 110 10.12 20.93 -21.12
C ASP A 110 9.66 19.90 -22.14
N ARG A 111 9.57 20.35 -23.38
CA ARG A 111 9.14 19.51 -24.51
C ARG A 111 10.07 18.34 -24.80
N SER A 112 11.29 18.36 -24.29
CA SER A 112 12.31 17.33 -24.50
C SER A 112 12.35 16.27 -23.39
N ALA A 113 11.66 16.48 -22.28
CA ALA A 113 11.73 15.62 -21.09
C ALA A 113 11.25 14.18 -21.33
N ILE A 114 10.36 13.96 -22.32
CA ILE A 114 9.90 12.62 -22.72
C ILE A 114 10.03 12.39 -24.22
N SER A 115 10.14 11.13 -24.63
CA SER A 115 10.28 10.73 -26.04
C SER A 115 9.03 11.05 -26.86
N SER A 116 9.19 11.09 -28.19
CA SER A 116 8.07 11.23 -29.14
C SER A 116 7.06 10.09 -28.99
N ASP A 117 7.51 8.88 -28.69
CA ASP A 117 6.63 7.71 -28.53
C ASP A 117 5.88 7.76 -27.20
N ALA A 118 6.51 8.25 -26.12
CA ALA A 118 5.82 8.51 -24.86
C ALA A 118 4.69 9.55 -25.04
N LYS A 119 4.91 10.62 -25.85
CA LYS A 119 3.86 11.60 -26.19
C LYS A 119 2.72 10.99 -26.98
N LYS A 120 3.02 10.10 -27.94
CA LYS A 120 1.98 9.35 -28.66
C LYS A 120 1.21 8.43 -27.72
N GLY A 121 1.91 7.76 -26.81
CA GLY A 121 1.31 6.93 -25.77
C GLY A 121 0.37 7.72 -24.87
N PHE A 122 0.80 8.90 -24.41
CA PHE A 122 -0.04 9.77 -23.59
C PHE A 122 -1.30 10.26 -24.35
N LYS A 123 -1.19 10.53 -25.65
CA LYS A 123 -2.37 10.84 -26.48
C LYS A 123 -3.35 9.67 -26.58
N LEU A 124 -2.86 8.43 -26.61
CA LEU A 124 -3.72 7.24 -26.54
C LEU A 124 -4.33 7.09 -25.16
N PHE A 125 -3.53 7.27 -24.11
CA PHE A 125 -3.94 7.20 -22.70
C PHE A 125 -5.10 8.16 -22.38
N THR A 126 -5.00 9.43 -22.81
CA THR A 126 -6.04 10.44 -22.59
C THR A 126 -7.17 10.40 -23.61
N GLY A 127 -7.00 9.66 -24.71
CA GLY A 127 -7.96 9.60 -25.81
C GLY A 127 -8.51 8.18 -26.01
N LYS A 128 -8.16 7.56 -27.13
CA LYS A 128 -8.78 6.31 -27.62
C LYS A 128 -8.74 5.14 -26.62
N ALA A 129 -7.68 5.04 -25.82
CA ALA A 129 -7.54 3.98 -24.82
C ALA A 129 -8.36 4.21 -23.56
N SER A 130 -8.85 5.45 -23.33
CA SER A 130 -9.69 5.83 -22.18
C SER A 130 -9.08 5.55 -20.80
N CYS A 131 -7.76 5.36 -20.68
CA CYS A 131 -7.10 5.05 -19.41
C CYS A 131 -7.28 6.18 -18.38
N VAL A 132 -7.39 7.43 -18.86
CA VAL A 132 -7.56 8.63 -18.03
C VAL A 132 -8.88 8.64 -17.24
N THR A 133 -9.84 7.78 -17.55
CA THR A 133 -11.11 7.69 -16.81
C THR A 133 -10.92 7.22 -15.37
N CYS A 134 -9.89 6.42 -15.12
CA CYS A 134 -9.50 5.94 -13.78
C CYS A 134 -8.13 6.49 -13.36
N HIS A 135 -7.20 6.60 -14.34
CA HIS A 135 -5.87 7.18 -14.11
C HIS A 135 -5.90 8.68 -14.40
N THR A 136 -6.52 9.44 -13.52
CA THR A 136 -6.76 10.88 -13.72
C THR A 136 -5.47 11.69 -13.81
N VAL A 137 -5.51 12.77 -14.59
CA VAL A 137 -4.43 13.74 -14.69
C VAL A 137 -4.93 15.05 -14.09
N GLY A 138 -4.28 15.47 -12.98
CA GLY A 138 -4.63 16.70 -12.27
C GLY A 138 -4.15 17.96 -12.98
N GLU A 139 -4.55 19.13 -12.48
CA GLU A 139 -4.17 20.43 -13.06
C GLU A 139 -2.75 20.85 -12.68
N ASP A 140 -2.34 20.65 -11.43
CA ASP A 140 -1.05 21.10 -10.88
C ASP A 140 -0.04 19.96 -10.70
N TYR A 141 -0.53 18.76 -10.41
CA TYR A 141 0.23 17.53 -10.26
C TYR A 141 -0.67 16.32 -10.57
N THR A 142 -0.07 15.15 -10.74
CA THR A 142 -0.84 13.94 -10.96
C THR A 142 -0.27 12.73 -10.23
N LEU A 143 -1.16 11.93 -9.65
CA LEU A 143 -0.85 10.62 -9.08
C LEU A 143 -1.35 9.48 -9.97
N PHE A 144 -2.00 9.80 -11.08
CA PHE A 144 -2.59 8.84 -12.01
C PHE A 144 -3.59 7.89 -11.34
N THR A 145 -4.40 8.40 -10.43
CA THR A 145 -5.47 7.67 -9.75
C THR A 145 -6.66 8.58 -9.52
N ASP A 146 -7.85 8.05 -9.53
CA ASP A 146 -9.07 8.69 -9.07
C ASP A 146 -9.40 8.32 -7.61
N GLU A 147 -8.52 7.54 -6.97
CA GLU A 147 -8.65 6.99 -5.62
C GLU A 147 -9.94 6.19 -5.40
N GLN A 148 -10.52 5.65 -6.47
CA GLN A 148 -11.71 4.81 -6.39
C GLN A 148 -11.34 3.32 -6.51
N LEU A 149 -12.27 2.48 -6.14
CA LEU A 149 -12.16 1.04 -6.28
C LEU A 149 -12.93 0.61 -7.54
N HIS A 150 -12.25 -0.10 -8.42
CA HIS A 150 -12.81 -0.55 -9.70
C HIS A 150 -12.77 -2.07 -9.79
N ASN A 151 -13.85 -2.67 -10.26
CA ASN A 151 -13.87 -4.09 -10.56
C ASN A 151 -13.26 -4.34 -11.95
N THR A 152 -11.99 -4.74 -11.96
CA THR A 152 -11.23 -5.06 -13.19
C THR A 152 -11.26 -6.54 -13.56
N GLY A 153 -11.96 -7.37 -12.79
CA GLY A 153 -12.00 -8.83 -13.01
C GLY A 153 -10.81 -9.59 -12.43
N ILE A 154 -9.78 -8.92 -11.90
CA ILE A 154 -8.57 -9.58 -11.36
C ILE A 154 -8.91 -10.58 -10.26
N GLY A 155 -9.85 -10.26 -9.39
CA GLY A 155 -10.29 -11.19 -8.35
C GLY A 155 -10.94 -12.45 -8.92
N PHE A 156 -11.69 -12.33 -10.01
CA PHE A 156 -12.27 -13.48 -10.72
C PHE A 156 -11.17 -14.34 -11.34
N ASP A 157 -10.24 -13.75 -12.07
CA ASP A 157 -9.12 -14.46 -12.65
C ASP A 157 -8.27 -15.17 -11.58
N ALA A 158 -7.95 -14.48 -10.49
CA ALA A 158 -7.19 -15.06 -9.38
C ALA A 158 -7.91 -16.27 -8.75
N SER A 159 -9.24 -16.28 -8.73
CA SER A 159 -10.04 -17.39 -8.19
C SER A 159 -9.98 -18.65 -9.06
N MET A 160 -9.59 -18.52 -10.32
CA MET A 160 -9.41 -19.66 -11.25
C MET A 160 -8.07 -20.38 -11.07
N TYR A 161 -7.13 -19.82 -10.31
CA TYR A 161 -5.82 -20.41 -10.05
C TYR A 161 -5.77 -21.02 -8.65
N VAL A 162 -5.30 -22.26 -8.57
CA VAL A 162 -4.95 -22.90 -7.30
C VAL A 162 -3.53 -22.50 -6.96
N GLU A 163 -3.36 -21.65 -5.97
CA GLU A 163 -2.02 -21.31 -5.48
C GLU A 163 -1.41 -22.48 -4.69
N PRO A 164 -0.09 -22.74 -4.84
CA PRO A 164 0.58 -23.75 -4.03
C PRO A 164 0.55 -23.34 -2.54
N GLU A 165 0.51 -24.32 -1.64
CA GLU A 165 0.49 -24.08 -0.19
C GLU A 165 1.68 -23.25 0.30
N ARG A 166 2.81 -23.34 -0.41
CA ARG A 166 4.01 -22.55 -0.17
C ARG A 166 4.55 -21.92 -1.43
N LYS A 167 4.98 -20.68 -1.33
CA LYS A 167 5.51 -19.90 -2.43
C LYS A 167 6.86 -19.30 -2.06
N LYS A 168 7.82 -19.42 -2.97
CA LYS A 168 9.11 -18.73 -2.81
C LYS A 168 8.94 -17.25 -3.17
N VAL A 169 9.40 -16.40 -2.28
CA VAL A 169 9.41 -14.94 -2.47
C VAL A 169 10.85 -14.45 -2.41
N ILE A 170 11.24 -13.68 -3.41
CA ILE A 170 12.55 -13.04 -3.46
C ILE A 170 12.44 -11.70 -2.72
N LEU A 171 13.13 -11.57 -1.59
CA LEU A 171 13.17 -10.34 -0.80
C LEU A 171 14.25 -9.39 -1.26
N ALA A 172 15.37 -9.93 -1.78
CA ALA A 172 16.48 -9.20 -2.35
C ALA A 172 17.27 -10.13 -3.29
N PRO A 173 18.17 -9.63 -4.14
CA PRO A 173 19.04 -10.47 -4.94
C PRO A 173 19.80 -11.48 -4.05
N GLY A 174 19.56 -12.78 -4.29
CA GLY A 174 20.16 -13.88 -3.52
C GLY A 174 19.50 -14.20 -2.17
N LEU A 175 18.43 -13.51 -1.78
CA LEU A 175 17.65 -13.79 -0.58
C LEU A 175 16.23 -14.24 -0.95
N GLU A 176 16.00 -15.53 -0.90
CA GLU A 176 14.69 -16.16 -1.10
C GLU A 176 14.18 -16.70 0.22
N ILE A 177 12.90 -16.55 0.46
CA ILE A 177 12.20 -17.21 1.56
C ILE A 177 11.00 -17.99 1.04
N GLU A 178 10.61 -19.00 1.77
CA GLU A 178 9.41 -19.76 1.50
C GLU A 178 8.29 -19.27 2.42
N VAL A 179 7.17 -18.83 1.86
CA VAL A 179 6.04 -18.29 2.60
C VAL A 179 4.84 -19.23 2.51
N ASP A 180 4.11 -19.32 3.60
CA ASP A 180 2.85 -20.03 3.67
C ASP A 180 1.75 -19.19 3.02
N THR A 181 1.11 -19.71 1.99
CA THR A 181 0.01 -19.05 1.28
C THR A 181 -1.37 -19.41 1.86
N THR A 182 -1.43 -20.27 2.86
CA THR A 182 -2.72 -20.69 3.46
C THR A 182 -3.42 -19.53 4.19
N THR A 183 -2.67 -18.54 4.67
CA THR A 183 -3.22 -17.31 5.25
C THR A 183 -4.02 -16.47 4.27
N TYR A 184 -3.83 -16.67 2.96
CA TYR A 184 -4.68 -16.04 1.94
C TYR A 184 -6.11 -16.55 1.94
N LYS A 185 -6.30 -17.83 2.30
CA LYS A 185 -7.62 -18.48 2.21
C LYS A 185 -8.61 -17.89 3.20
N ASP A 186 -8.12 -17.38 4.34
CA ASP A 186 -8.99 -16.87 5.40
C ASP A 186 -9.47 -15.43 5.17
N ASN A 187 -8.82 -14.70 4.24
CA ASN A 187 -9.12 -13.29 3.95
C ASN A 187 -9.49 -13.05 2.48
N SER A 188 -9.68 -14.08 1.67
CA SER A 188 -10.11 -13.93 0.28
C SER A 188 -11.64 -13.88 0.18
N ALA A 189 -12.15 -13.07 -0.76
CA ALA A 189 -13.58 -13.02 -1.06
C ALA A 189 -14.16 -14.37 -1.49
N PHE A 190 -13.31 -15.32 -1.83
CA PHE A 190 -13.69 -16.70 -2.20
C PHE A 190 -12.60 -17.69 -1.82
N THR A 191 -13.03 -18.90 -1.56
CA THR A 191 -12.16 -20.07 -1.38
C THR A 191 -12.45 -21.08 -2.49
N ILE A 192 -11.41 -21.72 -2.99
CA ILE A 192 -11.56 -22.89 -3.85
C ILE A 192 -11.36 -24.12 -2.98
N THR A 193 -12.40 -24.90 -2.80
CA THR A 193 -12.35 -26.18 -2.09
C THR A 193 -12.85 -27.26 -3.06
N ASP A 194 -12.09 -28.34 -3.23
CA ASP A 194 -12.46 -29.47 -4.10
C ASP A 194 -12.85 -29.05 -5.53
N ASN A 195 -12.09 -28.13 -6.13
CA ASN A 195 -12.38 -27.54 -7.45
C ASN A 195 -13.72 -26.81 -7.54
N GLN A 196 -14.31 -26.43 -6.42
CA GLN A 196 -15.52 -25.59 -6.40
C GLN A 196 -15.21 -24.23 -5.81
N LEU A 197 -15.65 -23.19 -6.53
CA LEU A 197 -15.60 -21.80 -6.07
C LEU A 197 -16.68 -21.60 -4.99
N LYS A 198 -16.26 -21.20 -3.78
CA LYS A 198 -17.18 -20.71 -2.75
C LYS A 198 -16.90 -19.23 -2.52
N ILE A 199 -17.94 -18.41 -2.68
CA ILE A 199 -17.90 -16.99 -2.28
C ILE A 199 -18.05 -16.94 -0.77
N ASN A 200 -17.09 -16.34 -0.08
CA ASN A 200 -17.19 -16.11 1.35
C ASN A 200 -18.20 -14.98 1.59
N SER A 201 -19.25 -15.27 2.33
CA SER A 201 -20.36 -14.35 2.62
C SER A 201 -20.02 -13.27 3.66
N SER A 202 -18.76 -12.91 3.82
CA SER A 202 -18.40 -11.77 4.66
C SER A 202 -18.78 -10.48 3.94
N PRO A 203 -19.55 -9.57 4.55
CA PRO A 203 -20.04 -8.36 3.90
C PRO A 203 -18.97 -7.36 3.48
N ASP A 204 -17.70 -7.61 3.82
CA ASP A 204 -16.58 -6.67 3.60
C ASP A 204 -15.76 -6.96 2.34
N TYR A 205 -16.16 -7.94 1.52
CA TYR A 205 -15.45 -8.30 0.29
C TYR A 205 -16.34 -8.19 -0.95
N GLU A 206 -16.67 -6.99 -1.33
CA GLU A 206 -16.78 -6.72 -2.74
C GLU A 206 -15.40 -6.92 -3.36
N THR A 207 -15.32 -7.61 -4.51
CA THR A 207 -14.09 -7.83 -5.26
C THR A 207 -13.52 -6.49 -5.68
N GLN A 208 -12.68 -5.93 -4.83
CA GLN A 208 -12.14 -4.60 -4.99
C GLN A 208 -10.70 -4.75 -5.47
N SER A 209 -10.47 -4.50 -6.73
CA SER A 209 -9.14 -4.21 -7.25
C SER A 209 -8.93 -2.72 -7.19
N SER A 210 -8.01 -2.27 -6.35
CA SER A 210 -7.49 -0.91 -6.43
C SER A 210 -6.55 -0.82 -7.62
N LEU A 211 -6.64 0.22 -8.37
CA LEU A 211 -5.71 0.62 -9.42
C LEU A 211 -4.44 1.24 -8.81
#